data_834959d9b1eaf734a3ea42128d18f53b
#
_entry.id   834959d9b1eaf734a3ea42128d18f53b
#
_cell.length_a   1.000
_cell.length_b   1.000
_cell.length_c   1.000
_cell.angle_alpha   90.00
_cell.angle_beta   90.00
_cell.angle_gamma   90.00
#
_symmetry.space_group_name_H-M   'P 1'
#
loop_
_entity.id
_entity.type
_entity.pdbx_description
1 polymer ?
#
loop_
_entity_poly.entity_id
_entity_poly.type
_entity_poly.pdbx_seq_one_letter_code
_entity_poly.pdbx_strand_id
1 'polypeptide(L)'
;MAFEPIDLEQLVTDMKAAASGVLKMDVATLRGFSERQLKAIAQQASLVATGIATKQITEETEQFFLDSLEDMALSFVRTLRGLLMVTIEKVWNAIVGVLWNAISKAAKVVLPVPVLGN
;
A
#
# COMPACT_ATOMS: atom_id res chain seq x y z
N MET A 1 12.60 14.16 17.67
CA MET A 1 12.47 13.80 16.28
C MET A 1 11.43 12.72 16.08
N ALA A 2 10.46 13.00 15.30
CA ALA A 2 9.31 12.08 15.21
C ALA A 2 9.32 11.17 14.00
N PHE A 3 10.05 11.55 12.95
CA PHE A 3 10.00 10.81 11.70
C PHE A 3 10.92 9.60 11.69
N GLU A 4 10.38 8.47 11.23
CA GLU A 4 11.16 7.25 10.97
C GLU A 4 11.04 6.92 9.49
N PRO A 5 12.16 6.81 8.76
CA PRO A 5 12.07 6.44 7.34
C PRO A 5 11.50 5.04 7.18
N ILE A 6 10.75 4.84 6.10
CA ILE A 6 10.21 3.55 5.76
C ILE A 6 11.30 2.71 5.10
N ASP A 7 11.47 1.48 5.58
CA ASP A 7 12.36 0.50 4.94
C ASP A 7 11.61 -0.04 3.71
N LEU A 8 12.07 0.35 2.53
CA LEU A 8 11.38 0.02 1.28
C LEU A 8 11.33 -1.49 1.01
N GLU A 9 12.44 -2.18 1.26
CA GLU A 9 12.49 -3.63 1.06
C GLU A 9 11.54 -4.35 2.00
N GLN A 10 11.50 -3.92 3.25
CA GLN A 10 10.60 -4.52 4.23
C GLN A 10 9.15 -4.24 3.85
N LEU A 11 8.85 -3.05 3.36
CA LEU A 11 7.48 -2.70 2.97
C LEU A 11 7.03 -3.56 1.80
N VAL A 12 7.88 -3.77 0.80
CA VAL A 12 7.57 -4.66 -0.32
C VAL A 12 7.32 -6.09 0.19
N THR A 13 8.18 -6.58 1.08
CA THR A 13 8.01 -7.91 1.67
C THR A 13 6.69 -8.02 2.43
N ASP A 14 6.34 -7.00 3.20
CA ASP A 14 5.10 -6.98 3.98
C ASP A 14 3.88 -6.98 3.07
N MET A 15 3.92 -6.22 1.98
CA MET A 15 2.83 -6.20 1.01
C MET A 15 2.65 -7.57 0.35
N LYS A 16 3.77 -8.20 -0.05
CA LYS A 16 3.72 -9.54 -0.64
C LYS A 16 3.17 -10.56 0.34
N ALA A 17 3.59 -10.48 1.59
CA ALA A 17 3.12 -11.40 2.63
C ALA A 17 1.63 -11.22 2.90
N ALA A 18 1.15 -9.98 2.95
CA ALA A 18 -0.26 -9.70 3.18
C ALA A 18 -1.12 -10.24 2.04
N ALA A 19 -0.70 -9.99 0.80
CA ALA A 19 -1.42 -10.50 -0.37
C ALA A 19 -1.41 -12.02 -0.40
N SER A 20 -0.26 -12.63 -0.14
CA SER A 20 -0.14 -14.09 -0.13
C SER A 20 -0.99 -14.73 0.95
N GLY A 21 -1.11 -14.07 2.10
CA GLY A 21 -1.96 -14.55 3.19
C GLY A 21 -3.43 -14.63 2.79
N VAL A 22 -3.91 -13.61 2.09
CA VAL A 22 -5.29 -13.59 1.59
C VAL A 22 -5.50 -14.67 0.53
N LEU A 23 -4.54 -14.79 -0.39
CA LEU A 23 -4.62 -15.73 -1.51
C LEU A 23 -4.36 -17.17 -1.09
N LYS A 24 -3.70 -17.37 0.05
CA LYS A 24 -3.26 -18.68 0.54
C LYS A 24 -2.30 -19.34 -0.46
N MET A 25 -1.52 -18.53 -1.13
CA MET A 25 -0.49 -18.95 -2.05
C MET A 25 0.47 -17.78 -2.26
N ASP A 26 1.67 -18.05 -2.77
CA ASP A 26 2.65 -16.99 -3.02
C ASP A 26 2.15 -16.09 -4.16
N VAL A 27 1.90 -14.82 -3.85
CA VAL A 27 1.40 -13.86 -4.84
C VAL A 27 2.35 -13.73 -6.02
N ALA A 28 3.65 -13.93 -5.80
CA ALA A 28 4.64 -13.79 -6.87
C ALA A 28 4.50 -14.87 -7.94
N THR A 29 3.76 -15.94 -7.65
CA THR A 29 3.53 -17.01 -8.64
C THR A 29 2.35 -16.72 -9.56
N LEU A 30 1.56 -15.68 -9.26
CA LEU A 30 0.41 -15.36 -10.10
C LEU A 30 0.86 -14.68 -11.40
N ARG A 31 0.16 -15.01 -12.49
CA ARG A 31 0.38 -14.32 -13.75
C ARG A 31 -0.02 -12.85 -13.57
N GLY A 32 0.78 -11.96 -14.12
CA GLY A 32 0.55 -10.53 -14.01
C GLY A 32 1.18 -9.90 -12.79
N PHE A 33 1.78 -10.69 -11.89
CA PHE A 33 2.50 -10.14 -10.75
C PHE A 33 3.64 -9.26 -11.21
N SER A 34 3.80 -8.08 -10.60
CA SER A 34 4.87 -7.15 -10.91
C SER A 34 5.51 -6.64 -9.63
N GLU A 35 6.73 -7.11 -9.37
CA GLU A 35 7.48 -6.61 -8.22
C GLU A 35 7.86 -5.14 -8.41
N ARG A 36 8.08 -4.72 -9.68
CA ARG A 36 8.36 -3.33 -9.99
C ARG A 36 7.23 -2.41 -9.53
N GLN A 37 5.98 -2.82 -9.74
CA GLN A 37 4.83 -2.03 -9.29
C GLN A 37 4.81 -1.92 -7.77
N LEU A 38 5.08 -3.02 -7.06
CA LEU A 38 5.11 -2.97 -5.60
C LEU A 38 6.22 -2.06 -5.09
N LYS A 39 7.39 -2.09 -5.74
CA LYS A 39 8.48 -1.19 -5.37
C LYS A 39 8.11 0.27 -5.61
N ALA A 40 7.43 0.57 -6.71
CA ALA A 40 6.96 1.93 -6.98
C ALA A 40 5.97 2.40 -5.93
N ILE A 41 5.04 1.51 -5.53
CA ILE A 41 4.08 1.82 -4.48
C ILE A 41 4.79 2.10 -3.16
N ALA A 42 5.78 1.28 -2.81
CA ALA A 42 6.55 1.46 -1.58
C ALA A 42 7.28 2.81 -1.58
N GLN A 43 7.89 3.17 -2.71
CA GLN A 43 8.58 4.45 -2.85
C GLN A 43 7.61 5.62 -2.69
N GLN A 44 6.43 5.52 -3.31
CA GLN A 44 5.42 6.57 -3.18
C GLN A 44 4.93 6.69 -1.75
N ALA A 45 4.72 5.56 -1.06
CA ALA A 45 4.31 5.59 0.34
C ALA A 45 5.37 6.27 1.21
N SER A 46 6.65 6.01 0.94
CA SER A 46 7.74 6.66 1.65
C SER A 46 7.75 8.18 1.44
N LEU A 47 7.52 8.61 0.19
CA LEU A 47 7.45 10.04 -0.12
C LEU A 47 6.27 10.70 0.58
N VAL A 48 5.12 10.03 0.60
CA VAL A 48 3.93 10.56 1.28
C VAL A 48 4.18 10.67 2.78
N ALA A 49 4.78 9.64 3.39
CA ALA A 49 5.09 9.65 4.82
C ALA A 49 6.04 10.80 5.16
N THR A 50 7.08 10.98 4.34
CA THR A 50 8.04 12.09 4.52
C THR A 50 7.33 13.43 4.39
N GLY A 51 6.48 13.58 3.38
CA GLY A 51 5.75 14.82 3.16
C GLY A 51 4.84 15.18 4.32
N ILE A 52 4.16 14.19 4.90
CA ILE A 52 3.29 14.41 6.05
C ILE A 52 4.14 14.77 7.28
N ALA A 53 5.22 14.03 7.53
CA ALA A 53 6.08 14.24 8.69
C ALA A 53 6.73 15.62 8.67
N THR A 54 7.11 16.10 7.49
CA THR A 54 7.78 17.41 7.33
C THR A 54 6.79 18.54 7.08
N LYS A 55 5.49 18.22 7.06
CA LYS A 55 4.41 19.18 6.85
C LYS A 55 4.42 19.83 5.47
N GLN A 56 5.09 19.22 4.51
CA GLN A 56 5.00 19.59 3.11
C GLN A 56 3.68 19.14 2.50
N ILE A 57 3.15 18.01 3.01
CA ILE A 57 1.81 17.58 2.71
C ILE A 57 0.94 17.99 3.90
N THR A 58 -0.01 18.89 3.65
CA THR A 58 -0.90 19.41 4.69
C THR A 58 -2.15 18.54 4.79
N GLU A 59 -2.95 18.77 5.84
CA GLU A 59 -4.22 18.05 5.97
C GLU A 59 -5.13 18.28 4.77
N GLU A 60 -5.01 19.45 4.14
CA GLU A 60 -5.83 19.78 2.98
C GLU A 60 -5.44 18.98 1.73
N THR A 61 -4.14 18.67 1.59
CA THR A 61 -3.63 17.97 0.40
C THR A 61 -3.41 16.47 0.65
N GLU A 62 -3.47 16.05 1.90
CA GLU A 62 -3.17 14.68 2.31
C GLU A 62 -4.02 13.66 1.56
N GLN A 63 -5.32 13.92 1.45
CA GLN A 63 -6.24 12.98 0.82
C GLN A 63 -5.91 12.74 -0.65
N PHE A 64 -5.45 13.79 -1.34
CA PHE A 64 -5.05 13.67 -2.73
C PHE A 64 -3.93 12.63 -2.90
N PHE A 65 -2.92 12.70 -2.02
CA PHE A 65 -1.79 11.77 -2.09
C PHE A 65 -2.19 10.36 -1.65
N LEU A 66 -3.06 10.25 -0.65
CA LEU A 66 -3.54 8.94 -0.22
C LEU A 66 -4.41 8.27 -1.29
N ASP A 67 -5.26 9.06 -1.98
CA ASP A 67 -6.05 8.55 -3.09
C ASP A 67 -5.16 8.00 -4.20
N SER A 68 -4.05 8.68 -4.47
CA SER A 68 -3.10 8.23 -5.47
C SER A 68 -2.51 6.87 -5.11
N LEU A 69 -2.18 6.66 -3.83
CA LEU A 69 -1.69 5.36 -3.36
C LEU A 69 -2.75 4.27 -3.50
N GLU A 70 -4.01 4.59 -3.18
CA GLU A 70 -5.11 3.64 -3.36
C GLU A 70 -5.22 3.21 -4.82
N ASP A 71 -5.09 4.17 -5.73
CA ASP A 71 -5.17 3.90 -7.17
C ASP A 71 -4.00 3.04 -7.64
N MET A 72 -2.80 3.31 -7.14
CA MET A 72 -1.62 2.50 -7.48
C MET A 72 -1.81 1.07 -7.00
N ALA A 73 -2.32 0.88 -5.78
CA ALA A 73 -2.58 -0.45 -5.24
C ALA A 73 -3.64 -1.18 -6.07
N LEU A 74 -4.70 -0.47 -6.48
CA LEU A 74 -5.75 -1.06 -7.28
C LEU A 74 -5.22 -1.48 -8.66
N SER A 75 -4.39 -0.64 -9.27
CA SER A 75 -3.76 -0.93 -10.55
C SER A 75 -2.92 -2.21 -10.45
N PHE A 76 -2.14 -2.34 -9.38
CA PHE A 76 -1.34 -3.55 -9.17
C PHE A 76 -2.24 -4.79 -9.04
N VAL A 77 -3.27 -4.72 -8.20
CA VAL A 77 -4.11 -5.88 -7.94
C VAL A 77 -4.84 -6.31 -9.21
N ARG A 78 -5.24 -5.34 -10.03
CA ARG A 78 -5.95 -5.62 -11.29
C ARG A 78 -5.08 -6.29 -12.35
N THR A 79 -3.74 -6.24 -12.21
CA THR A 79 -2.87 -6.95 -13.14
C THR A 79 -2.79 -8.45 -12.82
N LEU A 80 -3.18 -8.85 -11.62
CA LEU A 80 -3.14 -10.26 -11.23
C LEU A 80 -4.23 -11.02 -11.97
N ARG A 81 -3.87 -12.18 -12.52
CA ARG A 81 -4.78 -12.97 -13.35
C ARG A 81 -5.40 -14.09 -12.55
N GLY A 82 -6.62 -14.45 -12.94
CA GLY A 82 -7.31 -15.61 -12.38
C GLY A 82 -8.00 -15.39 -11.05
N LEU A 83 -8.20 -14.14 -10.65
CA LEU A 83 -8.85 -13.83 -9.39
C LEU A 83 -10.28 -13.35 -9.59
N LEU A 84 -11.16 -13.78 -8.69
CA LEU A 84 -12.52 -13.26 -8.62
C LEU A 84 -12.50 -11.85 -8.05
N MET A 85 -13.53 -11.06 -8.39
CA MET A 85 -13.62 -9.68 -7.91
C MET A 85 -13.54 -9.58 -6.38
N VAL A 86 -14.21 -10.48 -5.66
CA VAL A 86 -14.19 -10.45 -4.20
C VAL A 86 -12.77 -10.71 -3.67
N THR A 87 -12.01 -11.54 -4.35
CA THR A 87 -10.62 -11.81 -3.97
C THR A 87 -9.74 -10.60 -4.26
N ILE A 88 -9.96 -9.93 -5.39
CA ILE A 88 -9.24 -8.71 -5.74
C ILE A 88 -9.44 -7.65 -4.64
N GLU A 89 -10.68 -7.49 -4.18
CA GLU A 89 -10.98 -6.52 -3.12
C GLU A 89 -10.27 -6.88 -1.81
N LYS A 90 -10.23 -8.17 -1.47
CA LYS A 90 -9.55 -8.61 -0.25
C LYS A 90 -8.04 -8.39 -0.32
N VAL A 91 -7.44 -8.65 -1.50
CA VAL A 91 -6.00 -8.41 -1.68
C VAL A 91 -5.71 -6.91 -1.59
N TRP A 92 -6.54 -6.08 -2.22
CA TRP A 92 -6.39 -4.63 -2.13
C TRP A 92 -6.44 -4.16 -0.67
N ASN A 93 -7.45 -4.64 0.07
CA ASN A 93 -7.59 -4.27 1.49
C ASN A 93 -6.35 -4.64 2.29
N ALA A 94 -5.79 -5.83 2.03
CA ALA A 94 -4.60 -6.29 2.75
C ALA A 94 -3.39 -5.41 2.44
N ILE A 95 -3.18 -5.07 1.16
CA ILE A 95 -2.05 -4.25 0.74
C ILE A 95 -2.18 -2.83 1.29
N VAL A 96 -3.37 -2.24 1.18
CA VAL A 96 -3.61 -0.88 1.66
C VAL A 96 -3.47 -0.82 3.18
N GLY A 97 -3.90 -1.86 3.89
CA GLY A 97 -3.69 -1.95 5.32
C GLY A 97 -2.22 -1.84 5.70
N VAL A 98 -1.36 -2.56 4.99
CA VAL A 98 0.08 -2.50 5.21
C VAL A 98 0.62 -1.11 4.92
N LEU A 99 0.20 -0.50 3.81
CA LEU A 99 0.67 0.85 3.42
C LEU A 99 0.27 1.90 4.43
N TRP A 100 -0.99 1.91 4.84
CA TRP A 100 -1.49 2.93 5.79
C TRP A 100 -0.82 2.79 7.15
N ASN A 101 -0.62 1.55 7.61
CA ASN A 101 0.08 1.32 8.86
C ASN A 101 1.51 1.80 8.80
N ALA A 102 2.21 1.57 7.68
CA ALA A 102 3.59 2.00 7.51
C ALA A 102 3.68 3.53 7.52
N ILE A 103 2.79 4.22 6.80
CA ILE A 103 2.77 5.68 6.75
C ILE A 103 2.43 6.26 8.12
N SER A 104 1.41 5.72 8.78
CA SER A 104 0.98 6.22 10.09
C SER A 104 2.11 6.09 11.11
N LYS A 105 2.81 4.96 11.08
CA LYS A 105 3.91 4.71 12.00
C LYS A 105 5.09 5.63 11.72
N ALA A 106 5.46 5.77 10.44
CA ALA A 106 6.62 6.59 10.05
C ALA A 106 6.37 8.07 10.31
N ALA A 107 5.18 8.57 9.99
CA ALA A 107 4.85 9.99 10.13
C ALA A 107 4.28 10.35 11.49
N LYS A 108 4.03 9.35 12.35
CA LYS A 108 3.48 9.54 13.71
C LYS A 108 2.10 10.21 13.67
N VAL A 109 1.26 9.78 12.74
CA VAL A 109 -0.12 10.26 12.60
C VAL A 109 -1.06 9.07 12.59
N VAL A 110 -2.35 9.34 12.76
CA VAL A 110 -3.39 8.31 12.67
C VAL A 110 -4.16 8.53 11.39
N LEU A 111 -4.14 7.53 10.50
CA LEU A 111 -4.84 7.57 9.22
C LEU A 111 -5.88 6.45 9.20
N PRO A 112 -7.16 6.78 8.97
CA PRO A 112 -8.17 5.72 8.81
C PRO A 112 -7.88 4.90 7.57
N VAL A 113 -7.89 3.58 7.72
CA VAL A 113 -7.59 2.67 6.61
C VAL A 113 -8.84 2.50 5.75
N PRO A 114 -8.76 2.78 4.44
CA PRO A 114 -9.91 2.56 3.56
C PRO A 114 -10.15 1.07 3.31
N VAL A 115 -11.39 0.74 2.99
CA VAL A 115 -11.80 -0.65 2.73
C VAL A 115 -12.66 -0.69 1.47
N LEU A 116 -12.37 -1.63 0.59
CA LEU A 116 -13.19 -1.92 -0.59
C LEU A 116 -14.11 -3.11 -0.32
N GLY A 117 -15.22 -3.11 -1.02
CA GLY A 117 -16.02 -4.33 -1.12
C GLY A 117 -16.86 -4.68 0.09
N ASN A 118 -17.23 -3.69 0.87
CA ASN A 118 -18.16 -4.03 1.94
C ASN A 118 -19.59 -3.62 1.58
#